data_bfbe2a6f4bf9a7e8f5e806ffd6113545
#
_entry.id   bfbe2a6f4bf9a7e8f5e806ffd6113545
#
_cell.length_a   1.000
_cell.length_b   1.000
_cell.length_c   1.000
_cell.angle_alpha   90.00
_cell.angle_beta   90.00
_cell.angle_gamma   90.00
#
_symmetry.space_group_name_H-M   'P 1'
#
loop_
_entity.id
_entity.type
_entity.pdbx_description
1 polymer ?
#
loop_
_entity_poly.entity_id
_entity_poly.type
_entity_poly.pdbx_seq_one_letter_code
_entity_poly.pdbx_strand_id
1 'polypeptide(L)'
;DYEGIEGATMYPRYYNTPNNKAVAQKLAALENAEEGLVFSSGMAAILTSIFTVLRSGDHAIFQSDLYGGTHSAIVHELPRFGMTYTFVDGQNFEEAIRPETRLIYIETPSNPTLKITDIKAVAAIAKKHNLLTMIDNTFASPVNQNPIDLGIDIVAHSGTKYIGGHSDLCCGAVLSSKKLCAQIRDSALHFGGSLDAHTCWLVERSLKTIVLRVRQQNANAMAIAEFLANDEHVTRVYYPGLPNHPGHDIAKEQMPGGFGGMLSFELKGDAHVFMSRLRLIKRAISLGGVETTVTSPAKTSHVKMTAAERAAIGVSDQLIRLSVGIEDAQDLINDIKQAF
;
A
#
# COMPACT_ATOMS: atom_id res chain seq x y z
N ASP A 1 -1.00 -37.62 -18.30
CA ASP A 1 -2.37 -37.17 -18.45
C ASP A 1 -2.48 -35.71 -17.99
N TYR A 2 -3.11 -34.88 -18.79
CA TYR A 2 -3.35 -33.48 -18.46
C TYR A 2 -4.64 -33.38 -17.62
N GLU A 3 -4.48 -33.04 -16.36
CA GLU A 3 -5.60 -32.90 -15.42
C GLU A 3 -6.07 -31.44 -15.25
N GLY A 4 -5.52 -30.50 -16.05
CA GLY A 4 -5.85 -29.09 -15.98
C GLY A 4 -5.18 -28.37 -14.80
N ILE A 5 -5.74 -27.20 -14.45
CA ILE A 5 -5.18 -26.31 -13.42
C ILE A 5 -5.30 -26.90 -12.01
N GLU A 6 -6.34 -27.66 -11.77
CA GLU A 6 -6.64 -28.28 -10.46
C GLU A 6 -5.97 -29.66 -10.30
N GLY A 7 -5.42 -30.20 -11.37
CA GLY A 7 -4.81 -31.53 -11.37
C GLY A 7 -3.34 -31.55 -10.95
N ALA A 8 -2.67 -32.68 -11.24
CA ALA A 8 -1.25 -32.90 -10.92
C ALA A 8 -0.29 -32.05 -11.78
N THR A 9 -0.76 -31.46 -12.86
CA THR A 9 0.06 -30.67 -13.78
C THR A 9 0.47 -29.34 -13.15
N MET A 10 1.75 -29.21 -12.81
CA MET A 10 2.32 -27.98 -12.26
C MET A 10 2.84 -27.09 -13.39
N TYR A 11 2.37 -25.85 -13.44
CA TYR A 11 2.82 -24.89 -14.43
C TYR A 11 2.84 -23.48 -13.81
N PRO A 12 3.99 -22.77 -13.81
CA PRO A 12 4.12 -21.49 -13.08
C PRO A 12 3.04 -20.47 -13.43
N ARG A 13 2.67 -20.37 -14.72
CA ARG A 13 1.63 -19.46 -15.18
C ARG A 13 0.22 -19.79 -14.63
N TYR A 14 0.02 -21.00 -14.12
CA TYR A 14 -1.26 -21.43 -13.51
C TYR A 14 -1.37 -21.09 -12.02
N TYR A 15 -0.39 -20.41 -11.43
CA TYR A 15 -0.38 -20.07 -10.01
C TYR A 15 -0.45 -21.28 -9.07
N ASN A 16 -0.04 -22.45 -9.54
CA ASN A 16 -0.22 -23.73 -8.87
C ASN A 16 1.06 -24.44 -8.45
N THR A 17 2.22 -23.83 -8.64
CA THR A 17 3.47 -24.43 -8.16
C THR A 17 3.51 -24.43 -6.62
N PRO A 18 4.24 -25.40 -6.00
CA PRO A 18 4.36 -25.46 -4.54
C PRO A 18 4.85 -24.16 -3.91
N ASN A 19 5.77 -23.45 -4.56
CA ASN A 19 6.31 -22.18 -4.09
C ASN A 19 5.23 -21.08 -4.08
N ASN A 20 4.42 -20.95 -5.17
CA ASN A 20 3.31 -20.01 -5.22
C ASN A 20 2.30 -20.30 -4.11
N LYS A 21 1.88 -21.56 -3.98
CA LYS A 21 0.90 -21.97 -2.96
C LYS A 21 1.39 -21.70 -1.54
N ALA A 22 2.66 -22.03 -1.24
CA ALA A 22 3.24 -21.81 0.09
C ALA A 22 3.25 -20.33 0.48
N VAL A 23 3.66 -19.43 -0.43
CA VAL A 23 3.67 -17.98 -0.18
C VAL A 23 2.24 -17.44 -0.06
N ALA A 24 1.35 -17.81 -0.99
CA ALA A 24 -0.05 -17.37 -0.99
C ALA A 24 -0.77 -17.75 0.30
N GLN A 25 -0.59 -18.99 0.78
CA GLN A 25 -1.17 -19.48 2.05
C GLN A 25 -0.64 -18.72 3.27
N LYS A 26 0.66 -18.41 3.31
CA LYS A 26 1.24 -17.63 4.41
C LYS A 26 0.73 -16.20 4.43
N LEU A 27 0.62 -15.56 3.26
CA LEU A 27 0.06 -14.22 3.16
C LEU A 27 -1.43 -14.21 3.52
N ALA A 28 -2.21 -15.19 3.07
CA ALA A 28 -3.60 -15.34 3.45
C ALA A 28 -3.76 -15.47 4.97
N ALA A 29 -2.93 -16.30 5.61
CA ALA A 29 -2.94 -16.45 7.07
C ALA A 29 -2.56 -15.15 7.82
N LEU A 30 -1.63 -14.35 7.27
CA LEU A 30 -1.26 -13.07 7.87
C LEU A 30 -2.36 -12.00 7.76
N GLU A 31 -3.20 -12.06 6.72
CA GLU A 31 -4.33 -11.14 6.49
C GLU A 31 -5.67 -11.69 7.01
N ASN A 32 -5.70 -12.86 7.64
CA ASN A 32 -6.92 -13.56 8.04
C ASN A 32 -7.87 -13.85 6.86
N ALA A 33 -7.33 -13.97 5.64
CA ALA A 33 -8.08 -14.27 4.44
C ALA A 33 -8.22 -15.79 4.23
N GLU A 34 -9.26 -16.21 3.49
CA GLU A 34 -9.48 -17.64 3.18
C GLU A 34 -8.46 -18.17 2.17
N GLU A 35 -8.01 -17.32 1.23
CA GLU A 35 -7.08 -17.67 0.15
C GLU A 35 -6.29 -16.46 -0.33
N GLY A 36 -5.20 -16.72 -1.06
CA GLY A 36 -4.38 -15.69 -1.67
C GLY A 36 -3.82 -16.09 -3.03
N LEU A 37 -3.38 -15.10 -3.78
CA LEU A 37 -2.65 -15.22 -5.04
C LEU A 37 -1.42 -14.33 -5.01
N VAL A 38 -0.32 -14.77 -5.64
CA VAL A 38 0.91 -13.98 -5.74
C VAL A 38 1.23 -13.65 -7.19
N PHE A 39 1.61 -12.38 -7.40
CA PHE A 39 1.80 -11.76 -8.71
C PHE A 39 3.23 -11.23 -8.86
N SER A 40 3.66 -10.98 -10.08
CA SER A 40 4.96 -10.39 -10.39
C SER A 40 5.13 -8.94 -9.95
N SER A 41 4.04 -8.24 -9.61
CA SER A 41 4.06 -6.87 -9.08
C SER A 41 2.74 -6.52 -8.38
N GLY A 42 2.77 -5.47 -7.53
CA GLY A 42 1.56 -4.93 -6.92
C GLY A 42 0.56 -4.46 -7.97
N MET A 43 1.02 -3.80 -9.04
CA MET A 43 0.14 -3.37 -10.13
C MET A 43 -0.53 -4.53 -10.86
N ALA A 44 0.18 -5.65 -11.08
CA ALA A 44 -0.42 -6.86 -11.65
C ALA A 44 -1.53 -7.42 -10.74
N ALA A 45 -1.31 -7.43 -9.43
CA ALA A 45 -2.31 -7.84 -8.43
C ALA A 45 -3.54 -6.90 -8.45
N ILE A 46 -3.33 -5.59 -8.39
CA ILE A 46 -4.38 -4.58 -8.34
C ILE A 46 -5.21 -4.60 -9.62
N LEU A 47 -4.58 -4.47 -10.79
CA LEU A 47 -5.32 -4.36 -12.06
C LEU A 47 -6.02 -5.66 -12.43
N THR A 48 -5.39 -6.82 -12.19
CA THR A 48 -6.09 -8.10 -12.41
C THR A 48 -7.36 -8.18 -11.57
N SER A 49 -7.31 -7.77 -10.30
CA SER A 49 -8.48 -7.77 -9.43
C SER A 49 -9.55 -6.80 -9.91
N ILE A 50 -9.19 -5.56 -10.26
CA ILE A 50 -10.12 -4.56 -10.78
C ILE A 50 -10.80 -5.06 -12.06
N PHE A 51 -10.05 -5.55 -13.04
CA PHE A 51 -10.59 -6.08 -14.30
C PHE A 51 -11.35 -7.40 -14.15
N THR A 52 -11.19 -8.10 -13.03
CA THR A 52 -12.01 -9.28 -12.71
C THR A 52 -13.41 -8.88 -12.24
N VAL A 53 -13.49 -7.85 -11.38
CA VAL A 53 -14.75 -7.47 -10.73
C VAL A 53 -15.55 -6.43 -11.51
N LEU A 54 -14.91 -5.69 -12.42
CA LEU A 54 -15.56 -4.69 -13.28
C LEU A 54 -15.66 -5.18 -14.72
N ARG A 55 -16.74 -4.77 -15.39
CA ARG A 55 -17.01 -5.01 -16.80
C ARG A 55 -17.33 -3.71 -17.52
N SER A 56 -17.37 -3.75 -18.86
CA SER A 56 -17.84 -2.60 -19.65
C SER A 56 -19.24 -2.16 -19.20
N GLY A 57 -19.41 -0.87 -18.95
CA GLY A 57 -20.62 -0.26 -18.40
C GLY A 57 -20.63 -0.12 -16.88
N ASP A 58 -19.77 -0.81 -16.15
CA ASP A 58 -19.66 -0.67 -14.70
C ASP A 58 -18.97 0.62 -14.28
N HIS A 59 -19.29 1.06 -13.06
CA HIS A 59 -18.69 2.20 -12.38
C HIS A 59 -17.98 1.75 -11.11
N ALA A 60 -16.85 2.39 -10.80
CA ALA A 60 -16.14 2.21 -9.53
C ALA A 60 -15.83 3.54 -8.86
N ILE A 61 -15.82 3.52 -7.53
CA ILE A 61 -15.43 4.66 -6.70
C ILE A 61 -14.03 4.42 -6.17
N PHE A 62 -13.16 5.41 -6.34
CA PHE A 62 -11.79 5.38 -5.88
C PHE A 62 -11.53 6.54 -4.93
N GLN A 63 -10.79 6.27 -3.86
CA GLN A 63 -10.22 7.33 -3.05
C GLN A 63 -9.30 8.21 -3.91
N SER A 64 -9.25 9.52 -3.65
CA SER A 64 -8.42 10.44 -4.45
C SER A 64 -6.92 10.27 -4.20
N ASP A 65 -6.55 10.05 -2.93
CA ASP A 65 -5.14 9.90 -2.53
C ASP A 65 -4.68 8.44 -2.72
N LEU A 66 -4.31 8.09 -3.93
CA LEU A 66 -3.83 6.76 -4.31
C LEU A 66 -2.37 6.79 -4.76
N TYR A 67 -1.75 5.61 -4.73
CA TYR A 67 -0.48 5.40 -5.41
C TYR A 67 -0.57 5.87 -6.87
N GLY A 68 0.42 6.68 -7.32
CA GLY A 68 0.38 7.29 -8.65
C GLY A 68 0.25 6.30 -9.80
N GLY A 69 0.77 5.07 -9.68
CA GLY A 69 0.60 4.02 -10.66
C GLY A 69 -0.85 3.55 -10.78
N THR A 70 -1.53 3.36 -9.64
CA THR A 70 -2.94 3.00 -9.59
C THR A 70 -3.82 4.12 -10.14
N HIS A 71 -3.59 5.37 -9.69
CA HIS A 71 -4.31 6.53 -10.22
C HIS A 71 -4.18 6.66 -11.74
N SER A 72 -2.95 6.56 -12.26
CA SER A 72 -2.69 6.64 -13.70
C SER A 72 -3.41 5.53 -14.47
N ALA A 73 -3.41 4.31 -13.95
CA ALA A 73 -4.10 3.19 -14.59
C ALA A 73 -5.63 3.38 -14.59
N ILE A 74 -6.21 3.91 -13.52
CA ILE A 74 -7.65 4.22 -13.46
C ILE A 74 -8.00 5.24 -14.55
N VAL A 75 -7.27 6.33 -14.62
CA VAL A 75 -7.56 7.43 -15.56
C VAL A 75 -7.38 7.01 -17.02
N HIS A 76 -6.35 6.24 -17.32
CA HIS A 76 -6.00 5.94 -18.71
C HIS A 76 -6.54 4.59 -19.21
N GLU A 77 -6.67 3.58 -18.35
CA GLU A 77 -7.02 2.25 -18.82
C GLU A 77 -8.52 1.92 -18.65
N LEU A 78 -9.16 2.27 -17.53
CA LEU A 78 -10.57 1.92 -17.32
C LEU A 78 -11.49 2.42 -18.43
N PRO A 79 -11.38 3.70 -18.89
CA PRO A 79 -12.23 4.20 -20.00
C PRO A 79 -12.03 3.46 -21.31
N ARG A 80 -10.81 2.96 -21.59
CA ARG A 80 -10.52 2.18 -22.80
C ARG A 80 -11.29 0.86 -22.85
N PHE A 81 -11.68 0.33 -21.69
CA PHE A 81 -12.48 -0.88 -21.55
C PHE A 81 -13.96 -0.60 -21.25
N GLY A 82 -14.39 0.66 -21.42
CA GLY A 82 -15.78 1.07 -21.24
C GLY A 82 -16.24 1.14 -19.78
N MET A 83 -15.33 1.21 -18.83
CA MET A 83 -15.61 1.39 -17.40
C MET A 83 -15.57 2.86 -17.03
N THR A 84 -16.39 3.26 -16.06
CA THR A 84 -16.40 4.63 -15.52
C THR A 84 -15.94 4.67 -14.07
N TYR A 85 -15.50 5.83 -13.63
CA TYR A 85 -15.00 6.00 -12.26
C TYR A 85 -15.35 7.36 -11.66
N THR A 86 -15.33 7.45 -10.34
CA THR A 86 -15.37 8.70 -9.58
C THR A 86 -14.28 8.67 -8.51
N PHE A 87 -13.50 9.73 -8.42
CA PHE A 87 -12.60 9.94 -7.29
C PHE A 87 -13.33 10.66 -6.16
N VAL A 88 -13.12 10.19 -4.92
CA VAL A 88 -13.70 10.76 -3.70
C VAL A 88 -12.59 11.20 -2.77
N ASP A 89 -12.65 12.44 -2.30
CA ASP A 89 -11.80 12.95 -1.22
C ASP A 89 -12.53 12.82 0.12
N GLY A 90 -11.82 12.42 1.17
CA GLY A 90 -12.38 12.21 2.49
C GLY A 90 -13.23 10.94 2.62
N GLN A 91 -14.41 11.05 3.26
CA GLN A 91 -15.26 9.90 3.64
C GLN A 91 -16.60 9.83 2.86
N ASN A 92 -16.82 10.68 1.88
CA ASN A 92 -18.12 10.83 1.20
C ASN A 92 -18.38 9.80 0.10
N PHE A 93 -17.99 8.54 0.31
CA PHE A 93 -18.13 7.46 -0.68
C PHE A 93 -19.58 7.19 -1.07
N GLU A 94 -20.53 7.31 -0.13
CA GLU A 94 -21.95 7.01 -0.37
C GLU A 94 -22.59 7.95 -1.38
N GLU A 95 -22.22 9.23 -1.39
CA GLU A 95 -22.74 10.24 -2.32
C GLU A 95 -22.32 9.99 -3.78
N ALA A 96 -21.22 9.26 -3.99
CA ALA A 96 -20.69 8.95 -5.31
C ALA A 96 -21.30 7.67 -5.92
N ILE A 97 -22.17 6.94 -5.20
CA ILE A 97 -22.76 5.68 -5.64
C ILE A 97 -23.78 5.94 -6.77
N ARG A 98 -23.68 5.14 -7.81
CA ARG A 98 -24.57 5.12 -8.98
C ARG A 98 -25.15 3.71 -9.16
N PRO A 99 -26.22 3.53 -9.95
CA PRO A 99 -26.77 2.20 -10.23
C PRO A 99 -25.76 1.21 -10.82
N GLU A 100 -24.79 1.71 -11.58
CA GLU A 100 -23.73 0.94 -12.22
C GLU A 100 -22.53 0.69 -11.32
N THR A 101 -22.49 1.27 -10.11
CA THR A 101 -21.35 1.09 -9.18
C THR A 101 -21.25 -0.37 -8.74
N ARG A 102 -20.02 -0.90 -8.76
CA ARG A 102 -19.71 -2.29 -8.36
C ARG A 102 -18.57 -2.38 -7.34
N LEU A 103 -17.69 -1.38 -7.27
CA LEU A 103 -16.47 -1.43 -6.47
C LEU A 103 -16.23 -0.09 -5.77
N ILE A 104 -15.79 -0.16 -4.50
CA ILE A 104 -15.14 0.93 -3.79
C ILE A 104 -13.69 0.51 -3.53
N TYR A 105 -12.73 1.33 -3.96
CA TYR A 105 -11.30 1.10 -3.78
C TYR A 105 -10.69 2.19 -2.90
N ILE A 106 -9.93 1.76 -1.87
CA ILE A 106 -9.26 2.66 -0.93
C ILE A 106 -7.79 2.29 -0.74
N GLU A 107 -7.01 3.24 -0.21
CA GLU A 107 -5.63 3.06 0.25
C GLU A 107 -5.47 3.79 1.58
N THR A 108 -5.14 3.08 2.66
CA THR A 108 -4.96 3.69 3.98
C THR A 108 -3.91 2.94 4.82
N PRO A 109 -2.91 3.65 5.41
CA PRO A 109 -2.61 5.08 5.25
C PRO A 109 -2.22 5.45 3.81
N SER A 110 -2.60 6.66 3.34
CA SER A 110 -2.33 7.09 1.97
C SER A 110 -0.92 7.67 1.77
N ASN A 111 -0.44 7.68 0.53
CA ASN A 111 0.85 8.24 0.15
C ASN A 111 0.68 9.63 -0.50
N PRO A 112 1.40 10.70 -0.06
CA PRO A 112 2.49 10.69 0.91
C PRO A 112 2.11 11.23 2.30
N THR A 113 0.90 11.78 2.49
CA THR A 113 0.51 12.53 3.68
C THR A 113 -0.11 11.66 4.78
N LEU A 114 -0.14 10.35 4.59
CA LEU A 114 -0.63 9.34 5.55
C LEU A 114 -2.03 9.63 6.09
N LYS A 115 -2.91 10.16 5.23
CA LYS A 115 -4.34 10.29 5.59
C LYS A 115 -4.93 8.92 5.92
N ILE A 116 -5.81 8.91 6.90
CA ILE A 116 -6.49 7.69 7.36
C ILE A 116 -7.93 7.70 6.87
N THR A 117 -8.30 6.63 6.17
CA THR A 117 -9.68 6.33 5.78
C THR A 117 -10.25 5.30 6.73
N ASP A 118 -11.46 5.52 7.23
CA ASP A 118 -12.16 4.57 8.11
C ASP A 118 -12.62 3.35 7.30
N ILE A 119 -11.91 2.23 7.47
CA ILE A 119 -12.17 0.97 6.76
C ILE A 119 -13.55 0.42 7.11
N LYS A 120 -13.96 0.45 8.38
CA LYS A 120 -15.26 -0.07 8.82
C LYS A 120 -16.41 0.74 8.23
N ALA A 121 -16.27 2.07 8.16
CA ALA A 121 -17.27 2.94 7.56
C ALA A 121 -17.43 2.64 6.06
N VAL A 122 -16.32 2.49 5.31
CA VAL A 122 -16.36 2.12 3.88
C VAL A 122 -16.98 0.73 3.68
N ALA A 123 -16.61 -0.26 4.48
CA ALA A 123 -17.18 -1.61 4.40
C ALA A 123 -18.69 -1.61 4.69
N ALA A 124 -19.15 -0.81 5.67
CA ALA A 124 -20.57 -0.67 6.00
C ALA A 124 -21.38 -0.04 4.83
N ILE A 125 -20.84 1.01 4.20
CA ILE A 125 -21.43 1.64 3.01
C ILE A 125 -21.53 0.61 1.87
N ALA A 126 -20.45 -0.07 1.55
CA ALA A 126 -20.41 -1.06 0.49
C ALA A 126 -21.42 -2.19 0.73
N LYS A 127 -21.48 -2.72 1.94
CA LYS A 127 -22.46 -3.77 2.34
C LYS A 127 -23.90 -3.31 2.18
N LYS A 128 -24.23 -2.08 2.59
CA LYS A 128 -25.57 -1.47 2.43
C LYS A 128 -26.02 -1.42 0.97
N HIS A 129 -25.09 -1.20 0.05
CA HIS A 129 -25.35 -1.04 -1.38
C HIS A 129 -24.97 -2.26 -2.23
N ASN A 130 -24.61 -3.41 -1.61
CA ASN A 130 -24.15 -4.63 -2.29
C ASN A 130 -23.00 -4.40 -3.26
N LEU A 131 -22.03 -3.56 -2.85
CA LEU A 131 -20.81 -3.28 -3.59
C LEU A 131 -19.66 -4.12 -3.04
N LEU A 132 -18.67 -4.43 -3.88
CA LEU A 132 -17.40 -4.97 -3.44
C LEU A 132 -16.48 -3.87 -2.93
N THR A 133 -15.60 -4.25 -2.00
CA THR A 133 -14.55 -3.38 -1.48
C THR A 133 -13.17 -3.95 -1.80
N MET A 134 -12.25 -3.07 -2.15
CA MET A 134 -10.84 -3.41 -2.33
C MET A 134 -9.96 -2.37 -1.65
N ILE A 135 -8.90 -2.83 -0.99
CA ILE A 135 -7.90 -1.98 -0.35
C ILE A 135 -6.49 -2.32 -0.80
N ASP A 136 -5.67 -1.29 -1.01
CA ASP A 136 -4.21 -1.45 -1.02
C ASP A 136 -3.68 -1.29 0.41
N ASN A 137 -3.30 -2.40 1.05
CA ASN A 137 -2.81 -2.45 2.43
C ASN A 137 -1.27 -2.40 2.52
N THR A 138 -0.61 -1.95 1.47
CA THR A 138 0.86 -1.95 1.36
C THR A 138 1.53 -1.14 2.46
N PHE A 139 1.04 0.06 2.79
CA PHE A 139 1.68 0.94 3.78
C PHE A 139 1.52 0.45 5.22
N ALA A 140 0.37 -0.13 5.55
CA ALA A 140 0.13 -0.69 6.87
C ALA A 140 0.84 -2.04 7.05
N SER A 141 0.86 -2.87 6.04
CA SER A 141 1.23 -4.30 6.08
C SER A 141 0.27 -5.17 6.91
N PRO A 142 0.26 -6.49 6.72
CA PRO A 142 -0.58 -7.39 7.51
C PRO A 142 -0.18 -7.48 9.00
N VAL A 143 0.96 -6.92 9.37
CA VAL A 143 1.41 -6.87 10.78
C VAL A 143 0.67 -5.79 11.57
N ASN A 144 0.34 -4.68 10.92
CA ASN A 144 -0.28 -3.55 11.57
C ASN A 144 -1.80 -3.49 11.41
N GLN A 145 -2.33 -3.96 10.26
CA GLN A 145 -3.73 -3.82 9.88
C GLN A 145 -4.21 -5.04 9.10
N ASN A 146 -5.36 -5.57 9.46
CA ASN A 146 -6.02 -6.70 8.78
C ASN A 146 -7.40 -6.27 8.26
N PRO A 147 -7.49 -5.72 7.04
CA PRO A 147 -8.74 -5.18 6.50
C PRO A 147 -9.85 -6.22 6.30
N ILE A 148 -9.53 -7.50 6.12
CA ILE A 148 -10.53 -8.59 6.05
C ILE A 148 -11.37 -8.62 7.34
N ASP A 149 -10.76 -8.48 8.50
CA ASP A 149 -11.45 -8.46 9.79
C ASP A 149 -12.33 -7.21 9.96
N LEU A 150 -12.07 -6.17 9.17
CA LEU A 150 -12.82 -4.91 9.17
C LEU A 150 -13.91 -4.87 8.08
N GLY A 151 -14.08 -5.97 7.33
CA GLY A 151 -15.16 -6.16 6.36
C GLY A 151 -14.80 -5.84 4.90
N ILE A 152 -13.53 -5.72 4.57
CA ILE A 152 -13.06 -5.58 3.18
C ILE A 152 -13.07 -6.93 2.46
N ASP A 153 -13.51 -6.94 1.19
CA ASP A 153 -13.59 -8.15 0.38
C ASP A 153 -12.26 -8.56 -0.25
N ILE A 154 -11.46 -7.59 -0.73
CA ILE A 154 -10.22 -7.84 -1.47
C ILE A 154 -9.11 -6.97 -0.88
N VAL A 155 -8.03 -7.59 -0.42
CA VAL A 155 -6.82 -6.93 0.05
C VAL A 155 -5.71 -7.12 -0.96
N ALA A 156 -5.12 -6.03 -1.43
CA ALA A 156 -3.95 -6.05 -2.31
C ALA A 156 -2.71 -5.57 -1.57
N HIS A 157 -1.56 -6.10 -1.98
CA HIS A 157 -0.24 -5.64 -1.54
C HIS A 157 0.73 -5.50 -2.70
N SER A 158 1.50 -4.43 -2.69
CA SER A 158 2.82 -4.45 -3.31
C SER A 158 3.78 -5.17 -2.38
N GLY A 159 3.95 -6.47 -2.60
CA GLY A 159 4.86 -7.27 -1.78
C GLY A 159 6.34 -6.88 -1.94
N THR A 160 6.67 -6.07 -2.95
CA THR A 160 7.95 -5.38 -3.14
C THR A 160 8.37 -4.56 -1.91
N LYS A 161 7.41 -4.14 -1.08
CA LYS A 161 7.60 -3.26 0.08
C LYS A 161 7.88 -4.07 1.35
N TYR A 162 7.12 -3.91 2.40
CA TYR A 162 7.32 -4.57 3.71
C TYR A 162 7.36 -6.10 3.64
N ILE A 163 6.62 -6.72 2.74
CA ILE A 163 6.59 -8.19 2.59
C ILE A 163 7.97 -8.69 2.14
N GLY A 164 8.54 -8.14 1.08
CA GLY A 164 9.91 -8.40 0.65
C GLY A 164 10.93 -7.84 1.64
N GLY A 165 10.84 -6.55 1.93
CA GLY A 165 11.55 -5.86 3.01
C GLY A 165 13.05 -5.69 2.84
N HIS A 166 13.65 -6.09 1.71
CA HIS A 166 15.09 -6.06 1.47
C HIS A 166 15.46 -5.33 0.18
N SER A 167 14.51 -4.66 -0.47
CA SER A 167 14.71 -3.88 -1.71
C SER A 167 15.30 -4.68 -2.88
N ASP A 168 15.13 -6.01 -2.90
CA ASP A 168 15.78 -6.96 -3.79
C ASP A 168 14.81 -7.77 -4.68
N LEU A 169 13.50 -7.56 -4.53
CA LEU A 169 12.48 -8.28 -5.30
C LEU A 169 11.29 -7.40 -5.68
N CYS A 170 10.54 -7.86 -6.66
CA CYS A 170 9.26 -7.30 -7.06
C CYS A 170 8.19 -8.39 -6.96
N CYS A 171 7.13 -8.14 -6.19
CA CYS A 171 5.96 -9.02 -6.16
C CYS A 171 4.71 -8.26 -5.78
N GLY A 172 3.56 -8.89 -6.03
CA GLY A 172 2.25 -8.47 -5.58
C GLY A 172 1.50 -9.61 -4.93
N ALA A 173 0.48 -9.29 -4.15
CA ALA A 173 -0.41 -10.28 -3.59
C ALA A 173 -1.85 -9.78 -3.58
N VAL A 174 -2.79 -10.71 -3.67
CA VAL A 174 -4.23 -10.50 -3.45
C VAL A 174 -4.69 -11.54 -2.44
N LEU A 175 -5.40 -11.10 -1.41
CA LEU A 175 -5.93 -11.91 -0.33
C LEU A 175 -7.44 -11.66 -0.25
N SER A 176 -8.24 -12.74 -0.21
CA SER A 176 -9.70 -12.61 -0.26
C SER A 176 -10.39 -13.92 0.14
N SER A 177 -11.70 -14.01 -0.11
CA SER A 177 -12.44 -15.28 -0.05
C SER A 177 -11.98 -16.24 -1.15
N LYS A 178 -12.14 -17.55 -0.94
CA LYS A 178 -11.85 -18.57 -1.95
C LYS A 178 -12.57 -18.30 -3.27
N LYS A 179 -13.82 -17.85 -3.18
CA LYS A 179 -14.65 -17.53 -4.37
C LYS A 179 -14.04 -16.40 -5.21
N LEU A 180 -13.67 -15.29 -4.58
CA LEU A 180 -13.06 -14.15 -5.28
C LEU A 180 -11.65 -14.48 -5.78
N CYS A 181 -10.84 -15.19 -4.99
CA CYS A 181 -9.53 -15.65 -5.43
C CYS A 181 -9.61 -16.57 -6.66
N ALA A 182 -10.60 -17.47 -6.74
CA ALA A 182 -10.82 -18.30 -7.92
C ALA A 182 -11.12 -17.45 -9.15
N GLN A 183 -12.03 -16.47 -9.06
CA GLN A 183 -12.36 -15.56 -10.16
C GLN A 183 -11.15 -14.71 -10.60
N ILE A 184 -10.38 -14.19 -9.63
CA ILE A 184 -9.17 -13.40 -9.93
C ILE A 184 -8.10 -14.29 -10.57
N ARG A 185 -7.94 -15.54 -10.14
CA ARG A 185 -7.04 -16.50 -10.77
C ARG A 185 -7.43 -16.78 -12.22
N ASP A 186 -8.71 -16.99 -12.52
CA ASP A 186 -9.17 -17.23 -13.87
C ASP A 186 -8.81 -16.05 -14.79
N SER A 187 -9.01 -14.82 -14.36
CA SER A 187 -8.56 -13.63 -15.10
C SER A 187 -7.03 -13.56 -15.22
N ALA A 188 -6.31 -13.89 -14.15
CA ALA A 188 -4.86 -13.88 -14.11
C ALA A 188 -4.24 -14.88 -15.10
N LEU A 189 -4.91 -16.00 -15.39
CA LEU A 189 -4.46 -16.94 -16.41
C LEU A 189 -4.42 -16.32 -17.82
N HIS A 190 -5.27 -15.32 -18.08
CA HIS A 190 -5.30 -14.60 -19.35
C HIS A 190 -4.32 -13.43 -19.37
N PHE A 191 -4.25 -12.64 -18.27
CA PHE A 191 -3.40 -11.45 -18.19
C PHE A 191 -1.93 -11.76 -17.91
N GLY A 192 -1.63 -12.92 -17.34
CA GLY A 192 -0.28 -13.27 -16.91
C GLY A 192 0.07 -12.64 -15.56
N GLY A 193 1.34 -12.26 -15.38
CA GLY A 193 1.80 -11.63 -14.13
C GLY A 193 2.00 -12.62 -12.98
N SER A 194 2.14 -13.91 -13.27
CA SER A 194 2.48 -14.92 -12.26
C SER A 194 3.89 -14.69 -11.69
N LEU A 195 4.08 -14.98 -10.42
CA LEU A 195 5.36 -14.87 -9.74
C LEU A 195 6.21 -16.13 -10.01
N ASP A 196 7.49 -15.96 -10.31
CA ASP A 196 8.42 -17.07 -10.50
C ASP A 196 8.80 -17.76 -9.17
N ALA A 197 9.32 -18.99 -9.28
CA ALA A 197 9.61 -19.82 -8.11
C ALA A 197 10.76 -19.27 -7.25
N HIS A 198 11.76 -18.62 -7.86
CA HIS A 198 12.88 -18.03 -7.11
C HIS A 198 12.42 -16.84 -6.29
N THR A 199 11.65 -15.93 -6.88
CA THR A 199 11.07 -14.79 -6.15
C THR A 199 10.09 -15.27 -5.06
N CYS A 200 9.28 -16.31 -5.31
CA CYS A 200 8.48 -16.94 -4.27
C CYS A 200 9.33 -17.42 -3.08
N TRP A 201 10.48 -18.04 -3.34
CA TRP A 201 11.40 -18.48 -2.29
C TRP A 201 11.97 -17.29 -1.49
N LEU A 202 12.38 -16.20 -2.17
CA LEU A 202 12.83 -14.98 -1.50
C LEU A 202 11.74 -14.37 -0.62
N VAL A 203 10.50 -14.29 -1.12
CA VAL A 203 9.34 -13.80 -0.34
C VAL A 203 9.11 -14.70 0.87
N GLU A 204 9.11 -16.02 0.69
CA GLU A 204 8.93 -16.98 1.78
C GLU A 204 9.99 -16.82 2.88
N ARG A 205 11.25 -16.61 2.47
CA ARG A 205 12.37 -16.32 3.36
C ARG A 205 12.15 -15.01 4.12
N SER A 206 11.70 -13.94 3.43
CA SER A 206 11.46 -12.62 3.99
C SER A 206 10.29 -12.61 4.98
N LEU A 207 9.25 -13.41 4.74
CA LEU A 207 8.10 -13.55 5.65
C LEU A 207 8.48 -14.06 7.03
N LYS A 208 9.58 -14.80 7.18
CA LYS A 208 10.07 -15.31 8.48
C LYS A 208 10.47 -14.20 9.45
N THR A 209 10.77 -13.02 8.95
CA THR A 209 11.19 -11.86 9.76
C THR A 209 10.26 -10.65 9.65
N ILE A 210 9.16 -10.75 8.93
CA ILE A 210 8.29 -9.58 8.67
C ILE A 210 7.79 -8.92 9.95
N VAL A 211 7.38 -9.70 10.93
CA VAL A 211 6.88 -9.18 12.22
C VAL A 211 7.98 -8.43 12.98
N LEU A 212 9.18 -8.99 13.03
CA LEU A 212 10.33 -8.36 13.70
C LEU A 212 10.70 -7.04 13.01
N ARG A 213 10.78 -7.04 11.69
CA ARG A 213 11.13 -5.85 10.89
C ARG A 213 10.09 -4.75 11.05
N VAL A 214 8.81 -5.07 10.85
CA VAL A 214 7.73 -4.07 10.91
C VAL A 214 7.58 -3.50 12.33
N ARG A 215 7.71 -4.30 13.37
CA ARG A 215 7.69 -3.79 14.76
C ARG A 215 8.84 -2.85 15.05
N GLN A 216 10.04 -3.16 14.57
CA GLN A 216 11.18 -2.26 14.73
C GLN A 216 10.99 -0.97 13.92
N GLN A 217 10.49 -1.07 12.68
CA GLN A 217 10.17 0.08 11.84
C GLN A 217 9.10 0.98 12.49
N ASN A 218 8.05 0.40 13.10
CA ASN A 218 7.04 1.14 13.87
C ASN A 218 7.68 1.92 15.04
N ALA A 219 8.54 1.26 15.83
CA ALA A 219 9.18 1.86 16.98
C ALA A 219 10.11 3.01 16.56
N ASN A 220 10.92 2.79 15.52
CA ASN A 220 11.84 3.81 15.00
C ASN A 220 11.05 4.99 14.39
N ALA A 221 9.98 4.73 13.65
CA ALA A 221 9.15 5.78 13.05
C ALA A 221 8.46 6.65 14.11
N MET A 222 7.99 6.05 15.21
CA MET A 222 7.42 6.79 16.32
C MET A 222 8.46 7.70 16.98
N ALA A 223 9.64 7.16 17.30
CA ALA A 223 10.71 7.95 17.92
C ALA A 223 11.15 9.14 17.03
N ILE A 224 11.28 8.91 15.72
CA ILE A 224 11.61 9.97 14.76
C ILE A 224 10.47 10.97 14.63
N ALA A 225 9.20 10.53 14.59
CA ALA A 225 8.05 11.43 14.49
C ALA A 225 7.92 12.33 15.73
N GLU A 226 8.13 11.79 16.93
CA GLU A 226 8.15 12.56 18.19
C GLU A 226 9.30 13.58 18.22
N PHE A 227 10.49 13.19 17.78
CA PHE A 227 11.64 14.10 17.65
C PHE A 227 11.30 15.25 16.68
N LEU A 228 10.84 14.94 15.47
CA LEU A 228 10.52 15.94 14.45
C LEU A 228 9.36 16.87 14.86
N ALA A 229 8.38 16.37 15.60
CA ALA A 229 7.24 17.18 16.07
C ALA A 229 7.65 18.26 17.08
N ASN A 230 8.81 18.10 17.74
CA ASN A 230 9.34 19.04 18.72
C ASN A 230 10.52 19.87 18.18
N ASP A 231 10.90 19.69 16.89
CA ASP A 231 12.06 20.38 16.32
C ASP A 231 11.65 21.69 15.63
N GLU A 232 12.40 22.76 15.87
CA GLU A 232 12.13 24.10 15.34
C GLU A 232 12.25 24.24 13.83
N HIS A 233 12.97 23.32 13.15
CA HIS A 233 13.15 23.30 11.69
C HIS A 233 11.97 22.66 10.96
N VAL A 234 11.05 22.02 11.68
CA VAL A 234 9.89 21.32 11.14
C VAL A 234 8.61 22.13 11.37
N THR A 235 7.78 22.27 10.34
CA THR A 235 6.49 22.96 10.44
C THR A 235 5.35 22.01 10.71
N ARG A 236 5.44 20.77 10.22
CA ARG A 236 4.40 19.76 10.37
C ARG A 236 4.96 18.35 10.21
N VAL A 237 4.42 17.42 10.99
CA VAL A 237 4.70 15.97 10.86
C VAL A 237 3.39 15.25 10.52
N TYR A 238 3.44 14.37 9.54
CA TYR A 238 2.36 13.48 9.15
C TYR A 238 2.73 12.06 9.58
N TYR A 239 2.18 11.63 10.69
CA TYR A 239 2.36 10.26 11.21
C TYR A 239 1.13 9.86 12.05
N PRO A 240 0.40 8.80 11.69
CA PRO A 240 -0.85 8.43 12.35
C PRO A 240 -0.68 8.10 13.85
N GLY A 241 0.54 7.76 14.28
CA GLY A 241 0.85 7.49 15.68
C GLY A 241 0.90 8.74 16.58
N LEU A 242 1.01 9.94 16.02
CA LEU A 242 1.00 11.17 16.81
C LEU A 242 -0.44 11.55 17.20
N PRO A 243 -0.69 11.93 18.48
CA PRO A 243 -2.04 12.29 18.94
C PRO A 243 -2.70 13.45 18.20
N ASN A 244 -1.89 14.34 17.61
CA ASN A 244 -2.39 15.50 16.85
C ASN A 244 -2.65 15.19 15.37
N HIS A 245 -2.44 13.95 14.92
CA HIS A 245 -2.81 13.55 13.56
C HIS A 245 -4.32 13.44 13.42
N PRO A 246 -4.95 14.02 12.38
CA PRO A 246 -6.42 14.08 12.25
C PRO A 246 -7.11 12.69 12.27
N GLY A 247 -6.41 11.64 11.83
CA GLY A 247 -6.91 10.27 11.81
C GLY A 247 -6.39 9.38 12.94
N HIS A 248 -5.77 9.95 14.01
CA HIS A 248 -5.13 9.17 15.07
C HIS A 248 -6.06 8.14 15.73
N ASP A 249 -7.26 8.54 16.11
CA ASP A 249 -8.20 7.66 16.82
C ASP A 249 -8.66 6.50 15.93
N ILE A 250 -8.96 6.78 14.66
CA ILE A 250 -9.29 5.76 13.66
C ILE A 250 -8.10 4.81 13.44
N ALA A 251 -6.90 5.37 13.26
CA ALA A 251 -5.69 4.57 13.07
C ALA A 251 -5.42 3.66 14.28
N LYS A 252 -5.58 4.17 15.50
CA LYS A 252 -5.39 3.41 16.74
C LYS A 252 -6.35 2.21 16.83
N GLU A 253 -7.57 2.36 16.31
CA GLU A 253 -8.55 1.27 16.30
C GLU A 253 -8.27 0.24 15.20
N GLN A 254 -7.99 0.69 13.97
CA GLN A 254 -7.84 -0.20 12.81
C GLN A 254 -6.42 -0.76 12.60
N MET A 255 -5.42 -0.18 13.28
CA MET A 255 -4.01 -0.57 13.19
C MET A 255 -3.44 -1.00 14.56
N PRO A 256 -3.95 -2.08 15.17
CA PRO A 256 -3.54 -2.49 16.51
C PRO A 256 -2.08 -2.95 16.59
N GLY A 257 -1.45 -3.31 15.47
CA GLY A 257 -0.05 -3.73 15.40
C GLY A 257 0.95 -2.59 15.42
N GLY A 258 0.51 -1.34 15.18
CA GLY A 258 1.34 -0.13 15.12
C GLY A 258 1.01 0.74 13.90
N PHE A 259 1.64 1.91 13.81
CA PHE A 259 1.26 2.94 12.86
C PHE A 259 2.10 2.97 11.56
N GLY A 260 2.94 1.96 11.36
CA GLY A 260 3.77 1.81 10.16
C GLY A 260 5.15 2.48 10.27
N GLY A 261 6.02 2.11 9.33
CA GLY A 261 7.36 2.68 9.18
C GLY A 261 7.44 3.87 8.22
N MET A 262 6.30 4.38 7.76
CA MET A 262 6.25 5.57 6.88
C MET A 262 5.89 6.80 7.69
N LEU A 263 6.60 7.89 7.46
CA LEU A 263 6.22 9.21 7.94
C LEU A 263 6.58 10.28 6.90
N SER A 264 5.89 11.42 6.96
CA SER A 264 6.24 12.59 6.17
C SER A 264 6.30 13.82 7.07
N PHE A 265 7.10 14.81 6.67
CA PHE A 265 7.19 16.07 7.39
C PHE A 265 7.54 17.23 6.45
N GLU A 266 7.20 18.44 6.87
CA GLU A 266 7.51 19.67 6.14
C GLU A 266 8.60 20.45 6.85
N LEU A 267 9.60 20.85 6.07
CA LEU A 267 10.71 21.68 6.53
C LEU A 267 10.39 23.18 6.42
N LYS A 268 10.98 23.98 7.30
CA LYS A 268 11.06 25.45 7.11
C LYS A 268 12.10 25.86 6.07
N GLY A 269 12.99 24.95 5.68
CA GLY A 269 14.10 25.17 4.77
C GLY A 269 13.95 24.45 3.43
N ASP A 270 15.06 24.38 2.69
CA ASP A 270 15.14 23.69 1.41
C ASP A 270 15.29 22.17 1.60
N ALA A 271 14.30 21.41 1.14
CA ALA A 271 14.28 19.96 1.24
C ALA A 271 15.46 19.27 0.53
N HIS A 272 15.95 19.86 -0.58
CA HIS A 272 17.08 19.29 -1.31
C HIS A 272 18.38 19.47 -0.55
N VAL A 273 18.60 20.63 0.05
CA VAL A 273 19.76 20.90 0.89
C VAL A 273 19.78 19.97 2.08
N PHE A 274 18.69 19.85 2.81
CA PHE A 274 18.54 18.90 3.91
C PHE A 274 18.89 17.48 3.49
N MET A 275 18.22 16.95 2.46
CA MET A 275 18.49 15.59 1.98
C MET A 275 19.93 15.38 1.51
N SER A 276 20.63 16.43 1.04
CA SER A 276 22.02 16.32 0.58
C SER A 276 23.02 16.17 1.72
N ARG A 277 22.65 16.61 2.94
CA ARG A 277 23.49 16.55 4.14
C ARG A 277 23.35 15.23 4.91
N LEU A 278 22.31 14.44 4.64
CA LEU A 278 22.13 13.13 5.26
C LEU A 278 23.29 12.19 4.89
N ARG A 279 23.78 11.42 5.85
CA ARG A 279 24.95 10.54 5.72
C ARG A 279 24.58 9.07 5.81
N LEU A 280 23.72 8.71 6.78
CA LEU A 280 23.23 7.36 7.00
C LEU A 280 21.99 7.09 6.14
N ILE A 281 21.00 8.00 6.19
CA ILE A 281 19.73 7.89 5.46
C ILE A 281 19.97 8.11 3.96
N LYS A 282 19.54 7.15 3.13
CA LYS A 282 19.80 7.18 1.68
C LYS A 282 18.66 7.83 0.90
N ARG A 283 19.02 8.64 -0.10
CA ARG A 283 18.06 9.17 -1.06
C ARG A 283 17.70 8.06 -2.05
N ALA A 284 16.48 7.53 -1.93
CA ALA A 284 16.00 6.48 -2.81
C ALA A 284 14.47 6.52 -2.95
N ILE A 285 13.99 6.06 -4.09
CA ILE A 285 12.58 5.74 -4.29
C ILE A 285 12.27 4.39 -3.65
N SER A 286 10.98 3.97 -3.67
CA SER A 286 10.50 2.79 -2.97
C SER A 286 10.34 3.03 -1.45
N LEU A 287 10.10 1.99 -0.68
CA LEU A 287 9.82 2.06 0.75
C LEU A 287 9.74 0.65 1.37
N GLY A 288 9.66 0.60 2.71
CA GLY A 288 9.40 -0.64 3.45
C GLY A 288 10.59 -1.59 3.56
N GLY A 289 11.77 -1.17 3.08
CA GLY A 289 13.02 -1.91 3.26
C GLY A 289 13.56 -1.83 4.69
N VAL A 290 14.58 -2.64 4.96
CA VAL A 290 15.32 -2.62 6.24
C VAL A 290 16.18 -1.37 6.37
N GLU A 291 16.52 -0.72 5.27
CA GLU A 291 17.26 0.53 5.23
C GLU A 291 16.31 1.74 5.25
N THR A 292 16.68 2.77 6.02
CA THR A 292 15.95 4.04 6.00
C THR A 292 16.25 4.82 4.73
N THR A 293 15.19 5.22 4.04
CA THR A 293 15.28 6.01 2.81
C THR A 293 14.46 7.29 2.89
N VAL A 294 14.92 8.31 2.16
CA VAL A 294 14.29 9.63 2.09
C VAL A 294 14.00 10.02 0.66
N THR A 295 12.87 10.68 0.45
CA THR A 295 12.51 11.25 -0.87
C THR A 295 11.68 12.52 -0.72
N SER A 296 11.73 13.38 -1.76
CA SER A 296 10.78 14.48 -1.91
C SER A 296 9.66 14.00 -2.84
N PRO A 297 8.41 13.89 -2.37
CA PRO A 297 7.27 13.51 -3.21
C PRO A 297 7.10 14.42 -4.43
N ALA A 298 7.30 15.72 -4.27
CA ALA A 298 7.21 16.70 -5.36
C ALA A 298 8.19 16.42 -6.52
N LYS A 299 9.35 15.82 -6.24
CA LYS A 299 10.40 15.51 -7.21
C LYS A 299 10.39 14.05 -7.70
N THR A 300 9.54 13.21 -7.14
CA THR A 300 9.49 11.76 -7.42
C THR A 300 8.07 11.30 -7.79
N SER A 301 7.27 10.90 -6.84
CA SER A 301 5.95 10.31 -7.08
C SER A 301 4.92 11.26 -7.71
N HIS A 302 5.09 12.58 -7.51
CA HIS A 302 4.18 13.63 -7.99
C HIS A 302 4.84 14.59 -8.98
N VAL A 303 5.95 14.22 -9.59
CA VAL A 303 6.73 15.06 -10.51
C VAL A 303 5.96 15.48 -11.78
N LYS A 304 4.97 14.70 -12.19
CA LYS A 304 4.13 14.98 -13.37
C LYS A 304 3.00 15.99 -13.09
N MET A 305 2.74 16.29 -11.82
CA MET A 305 1.72 17.25 -11.41
C MET A 305 2.30 18.67 -11.40
N THR A 306 1.48 19.65 -11.73
CA THR A 306 1.83 21.07 -11.55
C THR A 306 1.93 21.43 -10.08
N ALA A 307 2.59 22.56 -9.76
CA ALA A 307 2.70 23.03 -8.38
C ALA A 307 1.32 23.28 -7.73
N ALA A 308 0.36 23.80 -8.51
CA ALA A 308 -1.01 24.06 -8.04
C ALA A 308 -1.76 22.74 -7.72
N GLU A 309 -1.65 21.73 -8.60
CA GLU A 309 -2.25 20.40 -8.35
C GLU A 309 -1.63 19.73 -7.13
N ARG A 310 -0.30 19.81 -6.97
CA ARG A 310 0.36 19.27 -5.76
C ARG A 310 -0.10 19.97 -4.49
N ALA A 311 -0.20 21.30 -4.52
CA ALA A 311 -0.67 22.08 -3.38
C ALA A 311 -2.10 21.70 -2.97
N ALA A 312 -2.98 21.44 -3.93
CA ALA A 312 -4.37 21.02 -3.68
C ALA A 312 -4.47 19.70 -2.89
N ILE A 313 -3.50 18.80 -3.04
CA ILE A 313 -3.43 17.52 -2.32
C ILE A 313 -2.47 17.55 -1.12
N GLY A 314 -1.95 18.74 -0.74
CA GLY A 314 -1.06 18.91 0.41
C GLY A 314 0.39 18.48 0.17
N VAL A 315 0.85 18.42 -1.07
CA VAL A 315 2.22 18.07 -1.44
C VAL A 315 3.01 19.33 -1.79
N SER A 316 3.66 19.92 -0.79
CA SER A 316 4.56 21.07 -0.96
C SER A 316 5.94 20.66 -1.48
N ASP A 317 6.72 21.63 -1.97
CA ASP A 317 8.13 21.38 -2.35
C ASP A 317 9.03 21.14 -1.12
N GLN A 318 8.58 21.50 0.09
CA GLN A 318 9.24 21.28 1.38
C GLN A 318 8.88 19.93 2.01
N LEU A 319 7.92 19.20 1.43
CA LEU A 319 7.50 17.91 1.94
C LEU A 319 8.58 16.85 1.71
N ILE A 320 8.95 16.20 2.79
CA ILE A 320 9.87 15.05 2.80
C ILE A 320 9.10 13.82 3.27
N ARG A 321 9.35 12.69 2.62
CA ARG A 321 8.84 11.38 3.05
C ARG A 321 10.00 10.48 3.43
N LEU A 322 9.93 9.91 4.64
CA LEU A 322 10.83 8.88 5.14
C LEU A 322 10.15 7.51 5.07
N SER A 323 10.90 6.52 4.60
CA SER A 323 10.62 5.11 4.84
C SER A 323 11.63 4.63 5.87
N VAL A 324 11.18 4.44 7.08
CA VAL A 324 12.05 4.13 8.23
C VAL A 324 12.40 2.65 8.24
N GLY A 325 13.67 2.35 8.35
CA GLY A 325 14.24 1.01 8.44
C GLY A 325 14.38 0.51 9.88
N ILE A 326 15.30 -0.44 10.05
CA ILE A 326 15.52 -1.12 11.34
C ILE A 326 16.86 -0.74 12.00
N GLU A 327 17.51 0.29 11.52
CA GLU A 327 18.75 0.82 12.11
C GLU A 327 18.49 1.31 13.54
N ASP A 328 19.52 1.63 14.29
CA ASP A 328 19.37 2.26 15.60
C ASP A 328 18.64 3.60 15.49
N ALA A 329 17.56 3.78 16.26
CA ALA A 329 16.73 4.98 16.20
C ALA A 329 17.51 6.26 16.53
N GLN A 330 18.46 6.20 17.47
CA GLN A 330 19.25 7.36 17.86
C GLN A 330 20.24 7.77 16.75
N ASP A 331 20.80 6.80 16.03
CA ASP A 331 21.65 7.08 14.88
C ASP A 331 20.88 7.76 13.76
N LEU A 332 19.64 7.32 13.48
CA LEU A 332 18.76 7.97 12.52
C LEU A 332 18.39 9.40 12.93
N ILE A 333 18.05 9.62 14.20
CA ILE A 333 17.76 10.95 14.76
C ILE A 333 18.99 11.85 14.68
N ASN A 334 20.17 11.34 14.99
CA ASN A 334 21.44 12.10 14.92
C ASN A 334 21.75 12.49 13.47
N ASP A 335 21.48 11.60 12.50
CA ASP A 335 21.67 11.91 11.07
C ASP A 335 20.68 12.98 10.57
N ILE A 336 19.44 12.94 11.01
CA ILE A 336 18.44 13.98 10.72
C ILE A 336 18.86 15.31 11.35
N LYS A 337 19.22 15.31 12.64
CA LYS A 337 19.59 16.51 13.39
C LYS A 337 20.79 17.23 12.79
N GLN A 338 21.82 16.51 12.35
CA GLN A 338 23.01 17.13 11.75
C GLN A 338 22.78 17.67 10.34
N ALA A 339 21.66 17.30 9.71
CA ALA A 339 21.30 17.73 8.36
C ALA A 339 20.47 19.03 8.33
N PHE A 340 19.88 19.43 9.45
CA PHE A 340 19.25 20.73 9.60
C PHE A 340 20.31 21.85 9.59
#